data_0b92ceed668047f5a89070eb1a55474f
#
_entry.id   0b92ceed668047f5a89070eb1a55474f
#
_cell.length_a   1.000
_cell.length_b   1.000
_cell.length_c   1.000
_cell.angle_alpha   90.00
_cell.angle_beta   90.00
_cell.angle_gamma   90.00
#
_symmetry.space_group_name_H-M   'P 1'
#
loop_
_entity.id
_entity.type
_entity.pdbx_description
1 polymer ?
#
loop_
_entity_poly.entity_id
_entity_poly.type
_entity_poly.pdbx_seq_one_letter_code
_entity_poly.pdbx_strand_id
1 'polypeptide(L)'
;MAEVGKAEVRVDAFDKATGRTKYYEDLMPRDALYVRIKHATIAHGFVKSVDTSAAVKVLTCFDVPEHPFPTAGHPWSMDPGHQDVADRHLLNRHVRYYGDDVAVVIAENEVAAMQGVRALQVEYEELPFVLDVQKAMEPGAP
;
A
#
# COMPACT_ATOMS: atom_id res chain seq x y z
N MET A 1 22.93 20.48 -33.18
CA MET A 1 22.90 20.05 -31.74
C MET A 1 24.36 20.05 -31.29
N ALA A 2 24.76 21.10 -30.57
CA ALA A 2 26.18 21.32 -30.21
C ALA A 2 26.68 20.39 -29.07
N GLU A 3 25.78 19.73 -28.35
CA GLU A 3 26.11 18.96 -27.12
C GLU A 3 26.15 17.43 -27.34
N VAL A 4 25.66 16.95 -28.48
CA VAL A 4 25.68 15.52 -28.77
C VAL A 4 27.13 15.05 -29.01
N GLY A 5 27.56 14.04 -28.27
CA GLY A 5 28.92 13.48 -28.35
C GLY A 5 29.95 14.15 -27.44
N LYS A 6 29.58 15.15 -26.64
CA LYS A 6 30.43 15.73 -25.59
C LYS A 6 30.19 15.06 -24.23
N ALA A 7 31.24 14.97 -23.45
CA ALA A 7 31.16 14.54 -22.05
C ALA A 7 30.72 15.71 -21.17
N GLU A 8 29.43 15.80 -20.92
CA GLU A 8 28.85 16.82 -20.03
C GLU A 8 28.71 16.30 -18.60
N VAL A 9 29.08 17.14 -17.63
CA VAL A 9 28.90 16.82 -16.22
C VAL A 9 27.43 16.93 -15.87
N ARG A 10 26.87 15.87 -15.31
CA ARG A 10 25.50 15.85 -14.83
C ARG A 10 25.29 16.92 -13.76
N VAL A 11 24.24 17.74 -13.89
CA VAL A 11 23.99 18.94 -13.03
C VAL A 11 23.90 18.62 -11.54
N ASP A 12 23.46 17.43 -11.18
CA ASP A 12 23.30 16.96 -9.80
C ASP A 12 24.46 16.06 -9.31
N ALA A 13 25.47 15.81 -10.14
CA ALA A 13 26.54 14.85 -9.83
C ALA A 13 27.39 15.29 -8.63
N PHE A 14 27.74 16.57 -8.58
CA PHE A 14 28.59 17.11 -7.50
C PHE A 14 27.89 17.04 -6.14
N ASP A 15 26.63 17.47 -6.05
CA ASP A 15 25.87 17.47 -4.82
C ASP A 15 25.58 16.05 -4.33
N LYS A 16 25.33 15.10 -5.24
CA LYS A 16 25.19 13.68 -4.89
C LYS A 16 26.50 13.09 -4.38
N ALA A 17 27.60 13.34 -5.08
CA ALA A 17 28.92 12.81 -4.70
C ALA A 17 29.43 13.37 -3.37
N THR A 18 29.04 14.59 -3.01
CA THR A 18 29.46 15.27 -1.78
C THR A 18 28.47 15.15 -0.63
N GLY A 19 27.33 14.45 -0.83
CA GLY A 19 26.28 14.31 0.19
C GLY A 19 25.48 15.59 0.46
N ARG A 20 25.51 16.57 -0.44
CA ARG A 20 24.75 17.82 -0.31
C ARG A 20 23.29 17.67 -0.79
N THR A 21 23.04 16.73 -1.67
CA THR A 21 21.68 16.45 -2.16
C THR A 21 20.80 16.07 -0.97
N LYS A 22 19.65 16.74 -0.85
CA LYS A 22 18.64 16.43 0.14
C LYS A 22 17.60 15.50 -0.48
N TYR A 23 17.33 14.39 0.19
CA TYR A 23 16.28 13.45 -0.13
C TYR A 23 15.07 13.69 0.79
N TYR A 24 14.02 12.99 0.52
CA TYR A 24 12.76 13.17 1.25
C TYR A 24 12.90 12.90 2.76
N GLU A 25 13.70 11.92 3.16
CA GLU A 25 13.99 11.64 4.59
C GLU A 25 14.75 12.79 5.29
N ASP A 26 15.61 13.51 4.55
CA ASP A 26 16.35 14.67 5.07
C ASP A 26 15.43 15.89 5.28
N LEU A 27 14.26 15.89 4.65
CA LEU A 27 13.27 16.96 4.69
C LEU A 27 12.11 16.66 5.63
N MET A 28 12.10 15.48 6.25
CA MET A 28 11.03 15.05 7.14
C MET A 28 10.94 15.95 8.37
N PRO A 29 9.75 16.46 8.73
CA PRO A 29 9.57 17.23 9.97
C PRO A 29 9.92 16.37 11.19
N ARG A 30 10.48 17.00 12.23
CA ARG A 30 10.91 16.29 13.45
C ARG A 30 9.76 15.72 14.26
N ASP A 31 8.55 16.24 14.07
CA ASP A 31 7.31 15.86 14.71
C ASP A 31 6.40 15.01 13.81
N ALA A 32 6.94 14.51 12.68
CA ALA A 32 6.22 13.62 11.80
C ALA A 32 5.83 12.32 12.54
N LEU A 33 4.59 11.89 12.32
CA LEU A 33 4.10 10.62 12.83
C LEU A 33 4.45 9.49 11.87
N TYR A 34 4.66 8.31 12.43
CA TYR A 34 4.93 7.09 11.67
C TYR A 34 3.65 6.29 11.46
N VAL A 35 3.44 5.89 10.22
CA VAL A 35 2.30 5.04 9.84
C VAL A 35 2.82 3.68 9.41
N ARG A 36 2.20 2.62 9.94
CA ARG A 36 2.43 1.24 9.50
C ARG A 36 1.11 0.58 9.15
N ILE A 37 1.13 -0.20 8.09
CA ILE A 37 -0.05 -0.86 7.54
C ILE A 37 -0.17 -2.27 8.13
N LYS A 38 -1.37 -2.64 8.52
CA LYS A 38 -1.76 -4.02 8.83
C LYS A 38 -2.25 -4.67 7.54
N HIS A 39 -1.52 -5.65 7.10
CA HIS A 39 -1.87 -6.45 5.94
C HIS A 39 -2.74 -7.66 6.32
N ALA A 40 -3.58 -8.07 5.40
CA ALA A 40 -4.39 -9.27 5.51
C ALA A 40 -3.52 -10.53 5.50
N THR A 41 -3.95 -11.54 6.26
CA THR A 41 -3.27 -12.83 6.42
C THR A 41 -4.03 -13.99 5.78
N ILE A 42 -5.07 -13.68 5.01
CA ILE A 42 -5.88 -14.63 4.23
C ILE A 42 -5.74 -14.33 2.74
N ALA A 43 -6.04 -15.31 1.90
CA ALA A 43 -5.99 -15.15 0.45
C ALA A 43 -7.25 -14.49 -0.13
N HIS A 44 -8.42 -14.78 0.43
CA HIS A 44 -9.70 -14.24 -0.02
C HIS A 44 -10.74 -14.27 1.10
N GLY A 45 -11.49 -13.19 1.26
CA GLY A 45 -12.53 -13.10 2.29
C GLY A 45 -12.91 -11.69 2.67
N PHE A 46 -13.61 -11.56 3.77
CA PHE A 46 -14.01 -10.26 4.31
C PHE A 46 -13.45 -10.05 5.72
N VAL A 47 -13.03 -8.82 6.00
CA VAL A 47 -12.75 -8.38 7.38
C VAL A 47 -14.07 -8.27 8.13
N LYS A 48 -14.23 -9.05 9.20
CA LYS A 48 -15.40 -9.00 10.09
C LYS A 48 -15.22 -7.97 11.18
N SER A 49 -14.07 -7.98 11.83
CA SER A 49 -13.74 -7.05 12.90
C SER A 49 -12.22 -6.84 13.00
N VAL A 50 -11.83 -5.72 13.59
CA VAL A 50 -10.46 -5.41 13.98
C VAL A 50 -10.46 -5.01 15.45
N ASP A 51 -9.76 -5.76 16.30
CA ASP A 51 -9.54 -5.37 17.67
C ASP A 51 -8.41 -4.33 17.74
N THR A 52 -8.77 -3.10 18.07
CA THR A 52 -7.87 -1.95 18.17
C THR A 52 -7.44 -1.62 19.59
N SER A 53 -7.86 -2.42 20.59
CA SER A 53 -7.68 -2.14 22.02
C SER A 53 -6.23 -2.00 22.46
N ALA A 54 -5.31 -2.64 21.76
CA ALA A 54 -3.87 -2.65 22.07
C ALA A 54 -3.07 -1.55 21.37
N ALA A 55 -3.70 -0.66 20.57
CA ALA A 55 -3.02 0.38 19.81
C ALA A 55 -3.65 1.77 20.07
N VAL A 56 -2.79 2.80 20.13
CA VAL A 56 -3.21 4.14 20.58
C VAL A 56 -4.00 4.90 19.51
N LYS A 57 -3.63 4.74 18.23
CA LYS A 57 -4.30 5.42 17.11
C LYS A 57 -4.32 4.50 15.89
N VAL A 58 -5.53 4.05 15.56
CA VAL A 58 -5.76 3.10 14.46
C VAL A 58 -6.86 3.65 13.56
N LEU A 59 -6.70 3.46 12.26
CA LEU A 59 -7.78 3.54 11.28
C LEU A 59 -7.91 2.18 10.61
N THR A 60 -9.12 1.69 10.50
CA THR A 60 -9.46 0.40 9.90
C THR A 60 -10.23 0.60 8.60
N CYS A 61 -10.47 -0.48 7.88
CA CYS A 61 -11.34 -0.46 6.70
C CYS A 61 -12.79 -0.04 6.99
N PHE A 62 -13.19 0.06 8.27
CA PHE A 62 -14.51 0.55 8.67
C PHE A 62 -14.54 2.06 8.95
N ASP A 63 -13.36 2.70 9.06
CA ASP A 63 -13.23 4.12 9.41
C ASP A 63 -12.97 5.01 8.19
N VAL A 64 -12.70 4.43 7.03
CA VAL A 64 -12.36 5.14 5.80
C VAL A 64 -13.51 5.09 4.79
N PRO A 65 -13.66 6.11 3.91
CA PRO A 65 -14.68 6.08 2.86
C PRO A 65 -14.49 4.90 1.90
N GLU A 66 -15.58 4.26 1.53
CA GLU A 66 -15.62 3.24 0.47
C GLU A 66 -15.63 3.92 -0.91
N HIS A 67 -14.54 4.60 -1.25
CA HIS A 67 -14.38 5.24 -2.55
C HIS A 67 -13.37 4.45 -3.39
N PRO A 68 -13.81 3.77 -4.48
CA PRO A 68 -12.91 3.00 -5.30
C PRO A 68 -12.05 3.91 -6.19
N PHE A 69 -10.81 3.52 -6.43
CA PHE A 69 -9.89 4.20 -7.34
C PHE A 69 -9.07 3.17 -8.14
N PRO A 70 -8.57 3.55 -9.33
CA PRO A 70 -7.73 2.68 -10.13
C PRO A 70 -6.31 2.59 -9.55
N THR A 71 -5.68 1.42 -9.71
CA THR A 71 -4.32 1.16 -9.21
C THR A 71 -3.27 2.03 -9.90
N ALA A 72 -3.43 2.29 -11.19
CA ALA A 72 -2.45 3.02 -11.98
C ALA A 72 -2.32 4.51 -11.62
N GLY A 73 -3.24 5.11 -10.88
CA GLY A 73 -3.19 6.51 -10.47
C GLY A 73 -3.30 7.54 -11.62
N HIS A 74 -3.12 7.12 -12.86
CA HIS A 74 -3.33 7.90 -14.10
C HIS A 74 -3.72 6.97 -15.25
N PRO A 75 -4.37 7.49 -16.30
CA PRO A 75 -4.70 6.69 -17.47
C PRO A 75 -3.42 6.14 -18.12
N TRP A 76 -3.29 4.83 -18.18
CA TRP A 76 -2.18 4.16 -18.86
C TRP A 76 -2.41 4.02 -20.37
N SER A 77 -3.65 4.23 -20.82
CA SER A 77 -4.03 4.22 -22.22
C SER A 77 -4.92 5.43 -22.55
N MET A 78 -4.76 5.97 -23.76
CA MET A 78 -5.65 7.01 -24.31
C MET A 78 -6.95 6.41 -24.86
N ASP A 79 -7.02 5.09 -25.02
CA ASP A 79 -8.23 4.39 -25.44
C ASP A 79 -9.21 4.28 -24.27
N PRO A 80 -10.42 4.86 -24.37
CA PRO A 80 -11.44 4.73 -23.33
C PRO A 80 -11.85 3.29 -23.00
N GLY A 81 -11.65 2.34 -23.93
CA GLY A 81 -11.88 0.91 -23.71
C GLY A 81 -10.81 0.20 -22.90
N HIS A 82 -9.67 0.85 -22.67
CA HIS A 82 -8.52 0.31 -21.95
C HIS A 82 -8.19 1.13 -20.70
N GLN A 83 -9.18 1.50 -19.94
CA GLN A 83 -8.98 2.18 -18.66
C GLN A 83 -8.72 1.16 -17.55
N ASP A 84 -7.93 1.56 -16.56
CA ASP A 84 -7.71 0.76 -15.36
C ASP A 84 -9.00 0.64 -14.54
N VAL A 85 -9.24 -0.52 -13.99
CA VAL A 85 -10.45 -0.79 -13.20
C VAL A 85 -10.34 -0.10 -11.84
N ALA A 86 -11.34 0.70 -11.48
CA ALA A 86 -11.42 1.34 -10.16
C ALA A 86 -11.97 0.33 -9.13
N ASP A 87 -11.11 -0.55 -8.63
CA ASP A 87 -11.47 -1.63 -7.72
C ASP A 87 -10.67 -1.65 -6.41
N ARG A 88 -9.81 -0.65 -6.21
CA ARG A 88 -9.03 -0.48 -5.00
C ARG A 88 -9.71 0.50 -4.04
N HIS A 89 -9.56 0.24 -2.76
CA HIS A 89 -9.93 1.13 -1.68
C HIS A 89 -8.70 1.53 -0.88
N LEU A 90 -8.80 2.60 -0.10
CA LEU A 90 -7.70 3.04 0.77
C LEU A 90 -7.33 1.96 1.79
N LEU A 91 -8.34 1.34 2.42
CA LEU A 91 -8.22 0.12 3.21
C LEU A 91 -9.34 -0.83 2.80
N ASN A 92 -9.03 -2.09 2.58
CA ASN A 92 -9.95 -3.06 1.98
C ASN A 92 -10.68 -3.88 3.03
N ARG A 93 -12.00 -3.84 3.01
CA ARG A 93 -12.85 -4.78 3.76
C ARG A 93 -12.95 -6.12 3.05
N HIS A 94 -13.01 -6.11 1.70
CA HIS A 94 -12.93 -7.29 0.87
C HIS A 94 -11.48 -7.59 0.53
N VAL A 95 -10.91 -8.57 1.20
CA VAL A 95 -9.55 -9.07 0.97
C VAL A 95 -9.56 -9.96 -0.27
N ARG A 96 -8.71 -9.65 -1.23
CA ARG A 96 -8.61 -10.35 -2.52
C ARG A 96 -7.27 -11.05 -2.73
N TYR A 97 -6.30 -10.78 -1.87
CA TYR A 97 -5.00 -11.44 -1.86
C TYR A 97 -4.34 -11.34 -0.49
N TYR A 98 -3.40 -12.24 -0.23
CA TYR A 98 -2.55 -12.18 0.96
C TYR A 98 -1.70 -10.89 0.94
N GLY A 99 -1.80 -10.08 1.98
CA GLY A 99 -1.09 -8.81 2.04
C GLY A 99 -1.92 -7.59 1.66
N ASP A 100 -3.23 -7.74 1.40
CA ASP A 100 -4.13 -6.61 1.16
C ASP A 100 -4.22 -5.69 2.39
N ASP A 101 -4.37 -4.38 2.19
CA ASP A 101 -4.32 -3.37 3.25
C ASP A 101 -5.65 -3.30 3.99
N VAL A 102 -5.67 -3.58 5.29
CA VAL A 102 -6.93 -3.65 6.09
C VAL A 102 -7.01 -2.64 7.22
N ALA A 103 -5.89 -2.19 7.76
CA ALA A 103 -5.83 -1.16 8.79
C ALA A 103 -4.48 -0.45 8.81
N VAL A 104 -4.41 0.70 9.46
CA VAL A 104 -3.16 1.43 9.70
C VAL A 104 -3.04 1.79 11.17
N VAL A 105 -1.81 1.73 11.69
CA VAL A 105 -1.44 2.23 13.01
C VAL A 105 -0.59 3.47 12.85
N ILE A 106 -0.91 4.50 13.61
CA ILE A 106 -0.22 5.78 13.64
C ILE A 106 0.43 5.93 15.01
N ALA A 107 1.72 6.21 15.06
CA ALA A 107 2.48 6.35 16.30
C ALA A 107 3.59 7.41 16.18
N GLU A 108 4.15 7.81 17.32
CA GLU A 108 5.20 8.83 17.41
C GLU A 108 6.57 8.33 16.93
N ASN A 109 6.76 7.03 16.83
CA ASN A 109 7.99 6.43 16.32
C ASN A 109 7.71 5.10 15.63
N GLU A 110 8.67 4.66 14.81
CA GLU A 110 8.55 3.46 14.00
C GLU A 110 8.34 2.18 14.84
N VAL A 111 9.04 2.07 15.97
CA VAL A 111 8.96 0.89 16.85
C VAL A 111 7.56 0.76 17.43
N ALA A 112 6.99 1.85 17.92
CA ALA A 112 5.63 1.87 18.45
C ALA A 112 4.59 1.53 17.36
N ALA A 113 4.76 2.07 16.14
CA ALA A 113 3.89 1.75 15.01
C ALA A 113 3.95 0.25 14.66
N MET A 114 5.14 -0.36 14.60
CA MET A 114 5.31 -1.78 14.35
C MET A 114 4.72 -2.66 15.46
N GLN A 115 4.93 -2.29 16.73
CA GLN A 115 4.33 -3.00 17.87
C GLN A 115 2.81 -2.93 17.81
N GLY A 116 2.26 -1.76 17.50
CA GLY A 116 0.82 -1.58 17.32
C GLY A 116 0.25 -2.49 16.24
N VAL A 117 0.87 -2.54 15.05
CA VAL A 117 0.43 -3.43 13.95
C VAL A 117 0.46 -4.91 14.35
N ARG A 118 1.49 -5.34 15.11
CA ARG A 118 1.58 -6.72 15.60
C ARG A 118 0.51 -7.06 16.62
N ALA A 119 0.11 -6.09 17.42
CA ALA A 119 -0.92 -6.24 18.45
C ALA A 119 -2.35 -6.30 17.88
N LEU A 120 -2.59 -5.69 16.70
CA LEU A 120 -3.91 -5.74 16.07
C LEU A 120 -4.31 -7.16 15.73
N GLN A 121 -5.47 -7.57 16.21
CA GLN A 121 -6.13 -8.82 15.85
C GLN A 121 -7.23 -8.54 14.82
N VAL A 122 -7.22 -9.27 13.73
CA VAL A 122 -8.22 -9.15 12.66
C VAL A 122 -8.97 -10.46 12.53
N GLU A 123 -10.28 -10.40 12.62
CA GLU A 123 -11.16 -11.54 12.38
C GLU A 123 -11.65 -11.49 10.93
N TYR A 124 -11.56 -12.63 10.25
CA TYR A 124 -11.94 -12.76 8.85
C TYR A 124 -13.09 -13.76 8.69
N GLU A 125 -13.88 -13.54 7.65
CA GLU A 125 -14.74 -14.53 7.01
C GLU A 125 -14.03 -14.98 5.74
N GLU A 126 -13.41 -16.16 5.78
CA GLU A 126 -12.69 -16.68 4.62
C GLU A 126 -13.67 -17.18 3.56
N LEU A 127 -13.37 -16.87 2.29
CA LEU A 127 -14.09 -17.33 1.12
C LEU A 127 -13.24 -18.35 0.35
N PRO A 128 -13.88 -19.18 -0.49
CA PRO A 128 -13.14 -20.07 -1.39
C PRO A 128 -12.12 -19.30 -2.23
N PHE A 129 -10.95 -19.90 -2.40
CA PHE A 129 -9.88 -19.33 -3.21
C PHE A 129 -9.10 -20.44 -3.93
N VAL A 130 -8.36 -20.04 -4.98
CA VAL A 130 -7.45 -20.92 -5.71
C VAL A 130 -6.11 -20.21 -5.88
N LEU A 131 -5.01 -20.90 -5.55
CA LEU A 131 -3.64 -20.38 -5.67
C LEU A 131 -2.84 -21.05 -6.81
N ASP A 132 -3.40 -22.12 -7.39
CA ASP A 132 -2.79 -22.85 -8.49
C ASP A 132 -3.38 -22.39 -9.83
N VAL A 133 -2.52 -21.99 -10.77
CA VAL A 133 -2.94 -21.44 -12.05
C VAL A 133 -3.73 -22.45 -12.90
N GLN A 134 -3.37 -23.73 -12.84
CA GLN A 134 -4.07 -24.78 -13.61
C GLN A 134 -5.46 -25.01 -13.02
N LYS A 135 -5.56 -25.10 -11.70
CA LYS A 135 -6.86 -25.22 -11.01
C LYS A 135 -7.77 -24.01 -11.23
N ALA A 136 -7.18 -22.80 -11.32
CA ALA A 136 -7.94 -21.58 -11.62
C ALA A 136 -8.60 -21.58 -13.00
N MET A 137 -8.10 -22.41 -13.93
CA MET A 137 -8.66 -22.58 -15.28
C MET A 137 -9.73 -23.68 -15.36
N GLU A 138 -9.95 -24.43 -14.27
CA GLU A 138 -10.96 -25.49 -14.26
C GLU A 138 -12.38 -24.90 -14.21
N PRO A 139 -13.38 -25.56 -14.85
CA PRO A 139 -14.76 -25.12 -14.76
C PRO A 139 -15.25 -25.10 -13.30
N GLY A 140 -15.80 -23.96 -12.87
CA GLY A 140 -16.31 -23.81 -11.50
C GLY A 140 -15.27 -23.41 -10.46
N ALA A 141 -14.05 -23.07 -10.87
CA ALA A 141 -13.07 -22.47 -9.97
C ALA A 141 -13.63 -21.16 -9.35
N PRO A 142 -13.33 -20.87 -8.06
CA PRO A 142 -13.80 -19.67 -7.40
C PRO A 142 -13.22 -18.39 -8.01
#